data_f10f4a1d1a419b4939c5edf799e248f9
#
_entry.id   f10f4a1d1a419b4939c5edf799e248f9
#
_cell.length_a   1.000
_cell.length_b   1.000
_cell.length_c   1.000
_cell.angle_alpha   90.00
_cell.angle_beta   90.00
_cell.angle_gamma   90.00
#
_symmetry.space_group_name_H-M   'P 1'
#
loop_
_entity.id
_entity.type
_entity.pdbx_description
1 polymer ?
#
loop_
_entity_poly.entity_id
_entity_poly.type
_entity_poly.pdbx_seq_one_letter_code
_entity_poly.pdbx_strand_id
1 'polypeptide(L)'
;MVRALTAPAPIDKGMAIMECRPITRRGMLLGSATVCLSQALRSASAAPAPLTFDDLYAKIGVLGMSFSDKVKTLAGQDVTMKGFMAPPLKAEAKFFVLTEIPMALCPFCSSDADWPDNIVVIYLDQAQTFEQANALIEVAGRLEAGSWTDPETGFVSLLRIVDAHFYRA
;
A
#
# COMPACT_ATOMS: atom_id res chain seq x y z
N MET A 1 -1.70 25.31 52.98
CA MET A 1 -0.36 25.14 52.33
C MET A 1 -0.61 25.02 50.82
N VAL A 2 -0.43 26.12 50.11
CA VAL A 2 -0.70 26.23 48.68
C VAL A 2 0.65 26.11 47.97
N ARG A 3 0.81 25.10 47.12
CA ARG A 3 2.02 24.88 46.32
C ARG A 3 1.87 25.60 44.98
N ALA A 4 2.76 26.57 44.75
CA ALA A 4 2.85 27.34 43.53
C ALA A 4 3.23 26.47 42.32
N LEU A 5 2.47 26.64 41.20
CA LEU A 5 2.78 26.09 39.90
C LEU A 5 3.82 26.99 39.22
N THR A 6 4.98 26.45 38.91
CA THR A 6 6.04 27.10 38.15
C THR A 6 5.73 27.01 36.66
N ALA A 7 5.66 28.18 35.98
CA ALA A 7 5.48 28.29 34.54
C ALA A 7 6.75 27.91 33.77
N PRO A 8 6.63 27.34 32.56
CA PRO A 8 7.78 27.05 31.71
C PRO A 8 8.26 28.29 30.95
N ALA A 9 9.58 28.38 30.75
CA ALA A 9 10.29 29.45 30.08
C ALA A 9 10.00 29.53 28.55
N PRO A 10 10.14 30.70 27.93
CA PRO A 10 9.89 30.87 26.49
C PRO A 10 11.06 30.32 25.65
N ILE A 11 10.71 29.63 24.56
CA ILE A 11 11.64 29.11 23.54
C ILE A 11 12.05 30.28 22.64
N ASP A 12 13.32 30.66 22.69
CA ASP A 12 13.95 31.63 21.80
C ASP A 12 14.07 31.06 20.37
N LYS A 13 13.30 31.64 19.44
CA LYS A 13 13.41 31.36 18.00
C LYS A 13 14.47 32.28 17.40
N GLY A 14 15.72 31.83 17.39
CA GLY A 14 16.80 32.44 16.62
C GLY A 14 16.51 32.39 15.12
N MET A 15 15.89 33.46 14.60
CA MET A 15 15.67 33.68 13.18
C MET A 15 16.96 34.27 12.59
N ALA A 16 17.79 33.42 11.98
CA ALA A 16 18.98 33.86 11.25
C ALA A 16 18.53 34.60 9.96
N ILE A 17 18.66 35.91 9.99
CA ILE A 17 18.48 36.76 8.82
C ILE A 17 19.74 36.62 7.96
N MET A 18 19.60 36.02 6.78
CA MET A 18 20.65 35.99 5.78
C MET A 18 20.74 37.39 5.14
N GLU A 19 21.76 38.17 5.58
CA GLU A 19 22.13 39.43 4.95
C GLU A 19 22.64 39.23 3.52
N CYS A 20 21.90 39.70 2.53
CA CYS A 20 22.36 39.88 1.16
C CYS A 20 23.37 41.04 1.11
N ARG A 21 24.65 40.73 0.97
CA ARG A 21 25.69 41.71 0.63
C ARG A 21 25.61 42.07 -0.84
N PRO A 22 25.66 43.38 -1.20
CA PRO A 22 25.70 43.79 -2.60
C PRO A 22 27.07 43.53 -3.21
N ILE A 23 27.07 42.78 -4.33
CA ILE A 23 28.29 42.51 -5.09
C ILE A 23 28.66 43.72 -5.96
N THR A 24 29.78 44.32 -5.66
CA THR A 24 30.38 45.43 -6.41
C THR A 24 30.81 44.97 -7.79
N ARG A 25 30.40 45.71 -8.81
CA ARG A 25 30.85 45.52 -10.20
C ARG A 25 32.35 45.86 -10.32
N ARG A 26 33.18 44.80 -10.59
CA ARG A 26 34.43 44.86 -11.41
C ARG A 26 35.16 43.51 -11.23
N GLY A 27 35.21 42.75 -12.29
CA GLY A 27 35.96 41.48 -12.32
C GLY A 27 35.44 40.56 -13.43
N MET A 28 35.65 40.98 -14.68
CA MET A 28 35.43 40.16 -15.87
C MET A 28 36.58 39.15 -15.95
N LEU A 29 36.36 37.89 -15.63
CA LEU A 29 37.25 36.77 -16.03
C LEU A 29 36.40 35.50 -16.18
N LEU A 30 36.59 34.89 -17.33
CA LEU A 30 36.04 33.64 -17.81
C LEU A 30 36.02 32.53 -16.73
N GLY A 31 34.86 32.14 -16.30
CA GLY A 31 34.67 30.97 -15.46
C GLY A 31 33.54 30.12 -16.02
N SER A 32 33.87 28.94 -16.52
CA SER A 32 32.98 27.92 -17.05
C SER A 32 31.85 27.67 -16.03
N ALA A 33 30.62 28.03 -16.36
CA ALA A 33 29.43 27.66 -15.63
C ALA A 33 29.16 26.16 -15.85
N THR A 34 29.68 25.34 -14.93
CA THR A 34 29.26 23.95 -14.83
C THR A 34 27.84 23.96 -14.27
N VAL A 35 26.86 23.95 -15.15
CA VAL A 35 25.46 23.75 -14.80
C VAL A 35 25.35 22.32 -14.33
N CYS A 36 25.39 22.11 -12.99
CA CYS A 36 24.98 20.88 -12.38
C CYS A 36 23.46 20.76 -12.58
N LEU A 37 23.08 20.16 -13.71
CA LEU A 37 21.73 19.72 -13.98
C LEU A 37 21.45 18.52 -13.08
N SER A 38 21.09 18.78 -11.82
CA SER A 38 20.54 17.79 -10.92
C SER A 38 19.18 17.38 -11.48
N GLN A 39 19.18 16.46 -12.42
CA GLN A 39 17.97 15.75 -12.82
C GLN A 39 17.53 14.95 -11.58
N ALA A 40 16.60 15.52 -10.84
CA ALA A 40 15.80 14.76 -9.91
C ALA A 40 15.14 13.64 -10.73
N LEU A 41 15.67 12.43 -10.63
CA LEU A 41 15.04 11.22 -11.10
C LEU A 41 13.72 11.13 -10.33
N ARG A 42 12.67 11.77 -10.86
CA ARG A 42 11.31 11.44 -10.49
C ARG A 42 11.15 10.00 -10.92
N SER A 43 11.18 9.08 -9.97
CA SER A 43 10.69 7.73 -10.18
C SER A 43 9.29 7.89 -10.76
N ALA A 44 9.14 7.68 -12.06
CA ALA A 44 7.84 7.61 -12.68
C ALA A 44 7.16 6.40 -12.01
N SER A 45 6.21 6.65 -11.12
CA SER A 45 5.32 5.60 -10.62
C SER A 45 4.63 5.06 -11.86
N ALA A 46 5.00 3.85 -12.25
CA ALA A 46 4.30 3.15 -13.32
C ALA A 46 2.83 3.03 -12.91
N ALA A 47 1.92 3.18 -13.87
CA ALA A 47 0.50 2.95 -13.59
C ALA A 47 0.34 1.53 -13.03
N PRO A 48 -0.52 1.33 -12.00
CA PRO A 48 -0.75 0.03 -11.42
C PRO A 48 -1.11 -1.00 -12.48
N ALA A 49 -0.54 -2.19 -12.41
CA ALA A 49 -0.76 -3.25 -13.39
C ALA A 49 -2.11 -3.95 -13.11
N PRO A 50 -2.97 -4.16 -14.12
CA PRO A 50 -4.22 -4.88 -13.91
C PRO A 50 -3.97 -6.37 -13.65
N LEU A 51 -4.64 -6.90 -12.63
CA LEU A 51 -4.60 -8.29 -12.22
C LEU A 51 -6.04 -8.83 -12.13
N THR A 52 -6.26 -10.07 -12.56
CA THR A 52 -7.55 -10.75 -12.48
C THR A 52 -7.42 -12.03 -11.67
N PHE A 53 -8.52 -12.64 -11.25
CA PHE A 53 -8.47 -13.91 -10.51
C PHE A 53 -7.91 -15.05 -11.36
N ASP A 54 -8.17 -15.07 -12.66
CA ASP A 54 -7.59 -16.04 -13.61
C ASP A 54 -6.05 -15.94 -13.70
N ASP A 55 -5.50 -14.79 -13.37
CA ASP A 55 -4.06 -14.53 -13.41
C ASP A 55 -3.31 -14.98 -12.16
N LEU A 56 -4.00 -15.37 -11.08
CA LEU A 56 -3.36 -15.53 -9.76
C LEU A 56 -2.50 -16.79 -9.69
N TYR A 57 -3.01 -17.90 -10.20
CA TYR A 57 -2.36 -19.19 -10.02
C TYR A 57 -2.08 -19.88 -11.35
N ALA A 58 -0.97 -20.58 -11.42
CA ALA A 58 -0.73 -21.57 -12.46
C ALA A 58 -1.68 -22.76 -12.21
N LYS A 59 -1.90 -23.59 -13.24
CA LYS A 59 -2.76 -24.78 -13.12
C LYS A 59 -2.36 -25.60 -11.89
N ILE A 60 -3.35 -26.00 -11.10
CA ILE A 60 -3.18 -26.84 -9.92
C ILE A 60 -2.48 -28.15 -10.34
N GLY A 61 -1.29 -28.38 -9.81
CA GLY A 61 -0.52 -29.59 -10.04
C GLY A 61 -0.66 -30.57 -8.86
N VAL A 62 -0.03 -31.74 -8.99
CA VAL A 62 -0.02 -32.79 -7.95
C VAL A 62 0.64 -32.30 -6.63
N LEU A 63 1.41 -31.21 -6.69
CA LEU A 63 2.12 -30.61 -5.56
C LEU A 63 1.37 -29.39 -4.95
N GLY A 64 0.10 -29.19 -5.34
CA GLY A 64 -0.70 -28.07 -4.87
C GLY A 64 -0.69 -26.88 -5.82
N MET A 65 -1.14 -25.74 -5.30
CA MET A 65 -1.32 -24.48 -6.01
C MET A 65 0.00 -23.70 -6.08
N SER A 66 0.37 -23.24 -7.26
CA SER A 66 1.55 -22.37 -7.44
C SER A 66 1.15 -21.03 -8.04
N PHE A 67 1.81 -19.97 -7.66
CA PHE A 67 1.60 -18.64 -8.27
C PHE A 67 1.92 -18.67 -9.76
N SER A 68 1.14 -17.94 -10.53
CA SER A 68 1.42 -17.70 -11.94
C SER A 68 2.72 -16.89 -12.13
N ASP A 69 3.26 -16.90 -13.34
CA ASP A 69 4.43 -16.08 -13.65
C ASP A 69 4.10 -14.58 -13.62
N LYS A 70 2.83 -14.20 -13.88
CA LYS A 70 2.35 -12.83 -13.76
C LYS A 70 2.42 -12.37 -12.30
N VAL A 71 1.91 -13.15 -11.36
CA VAL A 71 1.98 -12.84 -9.91
C VAL A 71 3.44 -12.74 -9.45
N LYS A 72 4.30 -13.67 -9.84
CA LYS A 72 5.73 -13.65 -9.49
C LYS A 72 6.43 -12.39 -10.01
N THR A 73 6.07 -11.93 -11.21
CA THR A 73 6.63 -10.73 -11.82
C THR A 73 6.12 -9.46 -11.13
N LEU A 74 4.83 -9.43 -10.76
CA LEU A 74 4.18 -8.26 -10.15
C LEU A 74 4.35 -8.21 -8.63
N ALA A 75 4.92 -9.22 -7.99
CA ALA A 75 5.18 -9.22 -6.55
C ALA A 75 6.05 -8.01 -6.16
N GLY A 76 5.60 -7.24 -5.17
CA GLY A 76 6.20 -5.99 -4.73
C GLY A 76 5.86 -4.76 -5.58
N GLN A 77 5.04 -4.88 -6.62
CA GLN A 77 4.61 -3.78 -7.48
C GLN A 77 3.15 -3.39 -7.20
N ASP A 78 2.78 -2.19 -7.62
CA ASP A 78 1.41 -1.71 -7.53
C ASP A 78 0.54 -2.38 -8.59
N VAL A 79 -0.61 -2.88 -8.15
CA VAL A 79 -1.59 -3.57 -8.98
C VAL A 79 -2.99 -3.00 -8.77
N THR A 80 -3.88 -3.22 -9.74
CA THR A 80 -5.32 -3.03 -9.56
C THR A 80 -6.04 -4.34 -9.78
N MET A 81 -7.09 -4.59 -9.00
CA MET A 81 -7.89 -5.80 -9.09
C MET A 81 -9.36 -5.50 -8.82
N LYS A 82 -10.26 -6.09 -9.62
CA LYS A 82 -11.71 -5.97 -9.43
C LYS A 82 -12.27 -7.23 -8.78
N GLY A 83 -13.25 -7.02 -7.90
CA GLY A 83 -13.92 -8.14 -7.23
C GLY A 83 -15.01 -7.66 -6.28
N PHE A 84 -15.44 -8.56 -5.43
CA PHE A 84 -16.48 -8.31 -4.44
C PHE A 84 -15.90 -8.40 -3.04
N MET A 85 -16.34 -7.53 -2.15
CA MET A 85 -15.93 -7.55 -0.75
C MET A 85 -16.70 -8.64 -0.02
N ALA A 86 -15.99 -9.64 0.51
CA ALA A 86 -16.61 -10.56 1.46
C ALA A 86 -16.96 -9.82 2.77
N PRO A 87 -18.04 -10.21 3.45
CA PRO A 87 -18.38 -9.60 4.73
C PRO A 87 -17.19 -9.62 5.69
N PRO A 88 -16.83 -8.49 6.33
CA PRO A 88 -15.68 -8.43 7.20
C PRO A 88 -15.88 -9.29 8.44
N LEU A 89 -14.81 -9.92 8.90
CA LEU A 89 -14.77 -10.72 10.12
C LEU A 89 -15.08 -9.95 11.39
N LYS A 90 -14.60 -8.70 11.41
CA LYS A 90 -14.81 -7.72 12.47
C LYS A 90 -15.04 -6.37 11.81
N ALA A 91 -16.01 -5.61 12.31
CA ALA A 91 -16.32 -4.28 11.77
C ALA A 91 -15.16 -3.29 11.84
N GLU A 92 -14.17 -3.54 12.69
CA GLU A 92 -13.01 -2.69 12.93
C GLU A 92 -11.73 -3.22 12.25
N ALA A 93 -11.83 -4.31 11.48
CA ALA A 93 -10.67 -4.87 10.80
C ALA A 93 -10.17 -3.91 9.71
N LYS A 94 -8.86 -3.69 9.67
CA LYS A 94 -8.21 -2.92 8.58
C LYS A 94 -7.96 -3.78 7.35
N PHE A 95 -8.64 -4.91 7.24
CA PHE A 95 -8.53 -5.80 6.09
C PHE A 95 -9.87 -6.45 5.77
N PHE A 96 -10.00 -6.89 4.53
CA PHE A 96 -11.11 -7.71 4.07
C PHE A 96 -10.61 -8.73 3.03
N VAL A 97 -11.46 -9.67 2.68
CA VAL A 97 -11.19 -10.63 1.61
C VAL A 97 -11.91 -10.16 0.34
N LEU A 98 -11.14 -9.97 -0.73
CA LEU A 98 -11.65 -9.74 -2.07
C LEU A 98 -11.94 -11.09 -2.72
N THR A 99 -13.11 -11.26 -3.29
CA THR A 99 -13.57 -12.50 -3.92
C THR A 99 -13.97 -12.28 -5.37
N GLU A 100 -13.82 -13.30 -6.18
CA GLU A 100 -14.21 -13.27 -7.60
C GLU A 100 -15.72 -13.16 -7.79
N ILE A 101 -16.49 -13.81 -6.93
CA ILE A 101 -17.95 -13.84 -6.94
C ILE A 101 -18.49 -13.29 -5.60
N PRO A 102 -19.70 -12.67 -5.61
CA PRO A 102 -20.30 -12.21 -4.36
C PRO A 102 -20.50 -13.36 -3.38
N MET A 103 -20.06 -13.18 -2.13
CA MET A 103 -20.18 -14.19 -1.07
C MET A 103 -20.95 -13.63 0.12
N ALA A 104 -21.88 -14.44 0.66
CA ALA A 104 -22.62 -14.09 1.87
C ALA A 104 -21.84 -14.42 3.16
N LEU A 105 -20.86 -15.31 3.08
CA LEU A 105 -20.00 -15.73 4.19
C LEU A 105 -18.55 -15.60 3.78
N CYS A 106 -17.69 -15.11 4.67
CA CYS A 106 -16.26 -15.09 4.43
C CYS A 106 -15.68 -16.49 4.61
N PRO A 107 -15.05 -17.08 3.57
CA PRO A 107 -14.34 -18.34 3.75
C PRO A 107 -13.09 -18.08 4.58
N PHE A 108 -13.01 -18.70 5.76
CA PHE A 108 -11.83 -18.63 6.61
C PHE A 108 -10.84 -19.72 6.22
N CYS A 109 -9.66 -19.29 5.86
CA CYS A 109 -8.53 -20.18 5.73
C CYS A 109 -7.83 -20.27 7.09
N SER A 110 -7.87 -21.44 7.71
CA SER A 110 -7.11 -21.73 8.92
C SER A 110 -5.67 -22.11 8.63
N SER A 111 -5.34 -22.41 7.37
CA SER A 111 -3.99 -22.75 6.90
C SER A 111 -3.83 -22.44 5.41
N ASP A 112 -2.58 -22.30 4.95
CA ASP A 112 -2.25 -22.12 3.54
C ASP A 112 -2.68 -23.32 2.67
N ALA A 113 -2.80 -24.52 3.27
CA ALA A 113 -3.24 -25.73 2.57
C ALA A 113 -4.70 -25.68 2.13
N ASP A 114 -5.53 -24.89 2.84
CA ASP A 114 -6.96 -24.73 2.56
C ASP A 114 -7.27 -23.44 1.80
N TRP A 115 -6.24 -22.75 1.27
CA TRP A 115 -6.38 -21.48 0.58
C TRP A 115 -7.14 -21.64 -0.74
N PRO A 116 -8.27 -20.93 -0.96
CA PRO A 116 -8.98 -20.96 -2.23
C PRO A 116 -8.23 -20.16 -3.32
N ASP A 117 -8.41 -20.52 -4.57
CA ASP A 117 -7.78 -19.86 -5.73
C ASP A 117 -8.48 -18.58 -6.18
N ASN A 118 -9.66 -18.30 -5.66
CA ASN A 118 -10.54 -17.19 -6.03
C ASN A 118 -10.67 -16.12 -4.95
N ILE A 119 -9.67 -15.97 -4.08
CA ILE A 119 -9.63 -14.93 -3.05
C ILE A 119 -8.28 -14.23 -2.99
N VAL A 120 -8.31 -12.95 -2.54
CA VAL A 120 -7.12 -12.16 -2.20
C VAL A 120 -7.41 -11.38 -0.93
N VAL A 121 -6.46 -11.31 0.00
CA VAL A 121 -6.62 -10.48 1.21
C VAL A 121 -6.18 -9.06 0.93
N ILE A 122 -6.97 -8.10 1.34
CA ILE A 122 -6.74 -6.67 1.14
C ILE A 122 -6.47 -6.03 2.49
N TYR A 123 -5.27 -5.50 2.68
CA TYR A 123 -4.89 -4.70 3.86
C TYR A 123 -4.92 -3.23 3.51
N LEU A 124 -5.83 -2.50 4.15
CA LEU A 124 -6.05 -1.08 3.89
C LEU A 124 -4.96 -0.22 4.53
N ASP A 125 -4.51 0.81 3.83
CA ASP A 125 -3.64 1.86 4.35
C ASP A 125 -4.36 2.69 5.41
N GLN A 126 -5.65 2.98 5.17
CA GLN A 126 -6.53 3.73 6.05
C GLN A 126 -7.88 3.04 6.19
N ALA A 127 -8.55 3.27 7.30
CA ALA A 127 -9.90 2.75 7.51
C ALA A 127 -10.86 3.37 6.48
N GLN A 128 -11.56 2.52 5.74
CA GLN A 128 -12.58 2.91 4.78
C GLN A 128 -13.93 2.29 5.17
N THR A 129 -15.03 2.91 4.76
CA THR A 129 -16.36 2.34 4.95
C THR A 129 -16.53 1.14 4.02
N PHE A 130 -16.89 -0.01 4.57
CA PHE A 130 -17.09 -1.23 3.81
C PHE A 130 -18.28 -1.11 2.86
N GLU A 131 -18.11 -1.69 1.68
CA GLU A 131 -19.16 -1.79 0.67
C GLU A 131 -20.02 -3.03 0.87
N GLN A 132 -21.19 -3.04 0.23
CA GLN A 132 -22.07 -4.21 0.25
C GLN A 132 -21.44 -5.37 -0.53
N ALA A 133 -21.66 -6.59 -0.07
CA ALA A 133 -21.05 -7.80 -0.65
C ALA A 133 -21.37 -8.03 -2.14
N ASN A 134 -22.41 -7.41 -2.68
CA ASN A 134 -22.79 -7.48 -4.09
C ASN A 134 -22.33 -6.27 -4.91
N ALA A 135 -21.64 -5.31 -4.31
CA ALA A 135 -21.06 -4.18 -5.01
C ALA A 135 -19.70 -4.57 -5.61
N LEU A 136 -19.55 -4.37 -6.93
CA LEU A 136 -18.25 -4.52 -7.57
C LEU A 136 -17.36 -3.36 -7.15
N ILE A 137 -16.18 -3.68 -6.66
CA ILE A 137 -15.15 -2.71 -6.27
C ILE A 137 -13.88 -2.92 -7.08
N GLU A 138 -13.09 -1.89 -7.20
CA GLU A 138 -11.73 -1.95 -7.69
C GLU A 138 -10.78 -1.57 -6.55
N VAL A 139 -9.80 -2.43 -6.31
CA VAL A 139 -8.76 -2.28 -5.28
C VAL A 139 -7.46 -1.91 -5.97
N ALA A 140 -6.73 -0.96 -5.40
CA ALA A 140 -5.36 -0.64 -5.81
C ALA A 140 -4.44 -0.69 -4.61
N GLY A 141 -3.23 -1.23 -4.78
CA GLY A 141 -2.22 -1.37 -3.74
C GLY A 141 -1.07 -2.25 -4.18
N ARG A 142 -0.15 -2.54 -3.28
CA ARG A 142 1.05 -3.34 -3.56
C ARG A 142 0.79 -4.82 -3.38
N LEU A 143 1.10 -5.62 -4.42
CA LEU A 143 0.94 -7.06 -4.40
C LEU A 143 2.03 -7.74 -3.56
N GLU A 144 1.63 -8.62 -2.66
CA GLU A 144 2.54 -9.49 -1.91
C GLU A 144 2.09 -10.96 -2.04
N ALA A 145 3.04 -11.83 -2.39
CA ALA A 145 2.82 -13.26 -2.58
C ALA A 145 3.68 -14.08 -1.61
N GLY A 146 3.10 -15.11 -1.03
CA GLY A 146 3.72 -16.00 -0.05
C GLY A 146 2.91 -16.06 1.24
N SER A 147 3.07 -17.20 1.94
CA SER A 147 2.38 -17.42 3.22
C SER A 147 2.78 -16.37 4.25
N TRP A 148 1.79 -15.77 4.88
CA TRP A 148 1.96 -14.80 5.94
C TRP A 148 0.81 -14.88 6.94
N THR A 149 1.14 -14.82 8.21
CA THR A 149 0.17 -14.82 9.30
C THR A 149 0.11 -13.43 9.91
N ASP A 150 -1.07 -12.85 9.93
CA ASP A 150 -1.33 -11.57 10.58
C ASP A 150 -1.11 -11.69 12.09
N PRO A 151 -0.17 -10.94 12.67
CA PRO A 151 0.16 -11.04 14.10
C PRO A 151 -0.98 -10.55 15.02
N GLU A 152 -1.89 -9.71 14.53
CA GLU A 152 -2.98 -9.17 15.34
C GLU A 152 -4.19 -10.11 15.36
N THR A 153 -4.47 -10.78 14.25
CA THR A 153 -5.69 -11.58 14.07
C THR A 153 -5.42 -13.07 13.98
N GLY A 154 -4.17 -13.47 13.67
CA GLY A 154 -3.80 -14.85 13.37
C GLY A 154 -4.29 -15.33 12.00
N PHE A 155 -4.82 -14.42 11.17
CA PHE A 155 -5.32 -14.77 9.84
C PHE A 155 -4.14 -15.11 8.91
N VAL A 156 -4.21 -16.29 8.25
CA VAL A 156 -3.20 -16.73 7.29
C VAL A 156 -3.61 -16.25 5.90
N SER A 157 -2.67 -15.67 5.15
CA SER A 157 -2.86 -15.24 3.76
C SER A 157 -1.74 -15.76 2.88
N LEU A 158 -2.07 -16.30 1.71
CA LEU A 158 -1.10 -16.73 0.70
C LEU A 158 -0.84 -15.63 -0.33
N LEU A 159 -1.86 -14.84 -0.65
CA LEU A 159 -1.79 -13.71 -1.58
C LEU A 159 -2.54 -12.52 -0.98
N ARG A 160 -1.91 -11.34 -1.00
CA ARG A 160 -2.48 -10.13 -0.42
C ARG A 160 -2.09 -8.88 -1.20
N ILE A 161 -2.92 -7.84 -1.13
CA ILE A 161 -2.63 -6.49 -1.58
C ILE A 161 -2.56 -5.62 -0.34
N VAL A 162 -1.41 -4.98 -0.10
CA VAL A 162 -1.15 -4.14 1.07
C VAL A 162 -1.10 -2.66 0.68
N ASP A 163 -1.13 -1.79 1.70
CA ASP A 163 -1.21 -0.33 1.50
C ASP A 163 -2.35 0.05 0.53
N ALA A 164 -3.45 -0.69 0.64
CA ALA A 164 -4.52 -0.69 -0.34
C ALA A 164 -5.59 0.37 -0.06
N HIS A 165 -6.21 0.81 -1.14
CA HIS A 165 -7.46 1.56 -1.11
C HIS A 165 -8.42 0.97 -2.16
N PHE A 166 -9.71 1.22 -1.99
CA PHE A 166 -10.70 0.73 -2.95
C PHE A 166 -11.74 1.81 -3.26
N TYR A 167 -12.39 1.65 -4.39
CA TYR A 167 -13.49 2.47 -4.84
C TYR A 167 -14.50 1.60 -5.59
N ARG A 168 -15.73 2.08 -5.71
CA ARG A 168 -16.79 1.37 -6.47
C ARG A 168 -16.44 1.41 -7.97
N ALA A 169 -16.45 0.26 -8.63
CA ALA A 169 -16.10 0.10 -10.05
C ALA A 169 -17.28 0.41 -10.97
#